data_ad112e1682f1dcba83d2b12c02ee0dc7
#
_entry.id   ad112e1682f1dcba83d2b12c02ee0dc7
#
_cell.length_a   1.000
_cell.length_b   1.000
_cell.length_c   1.000
_cell.angle_alpha   90.00
_cell.angle_beta   90.00
_cell.angle_gamma   90.00
#
_symmetry.space_group_name_H-M   'P 1'
#
loop_
_entity.id
_entity.type
_entity.pdbx_description
1 polymer ?
#
loop_
_entity_poly.entity_id
_entity_poly.type
_entity_poly.pdbx_seq_one_letter_code
_entity_poly.pdbx_strand_id
1 'polypeptide(L)'
;AGKGRALTLTEAPQENQVPIVGNVAAGSPILAQECIEDYLTFDTGGRDGEYFALRVRGKSMLGAGILPDDLVVVHQQPAANNGEIVVALLGDEATVKRLKRQGGQVWLMPENEAYSPIDGREAQILGKVAAVIRRY
;
A
#
# COMPACT_ATOMS: atom_id res chain seq x y z
N ALA A 1 33.30 -20.18 1.23
CA ALA A 1 32.72 -20.09 1.53
C ALA A 1 32.09 -20.06 1.73
N GLY A 2 32.10 -20.12 1.48
CA GLY A 2 31.32 -20.12 1.74
C GLY A 2 30.81 -20.24 1.99
N LYS A 3 30.74 -20.48 2.16
CA LYS A 3 29.98 -20.42 2.49
C LYS A 3 29.22 -20.04 2.94
N GLY A 4 29.43 -20.49 3.17
CA GLY A 4 28.38 -20.03 3.97
C GLY A 4 27.49 -19.08 3.33
N ARG A 5 27.72 -18.50 2.42
CA ARG A 5 26.93 -17.67 1.86
C ARG A 5 25.86 -18.20 1.18
N ALA A 6 25.99 -19.18 0.56
CA ALA A 6 24.91 -19.73 -0.16
C ALA A 6 23.74 -20.08 0.71
N LEU A 7 24.02 -20.44 1.92
CA LEU A 7 22.96 -20.82 2.81
C LEU A 7 22.14 -19.69 3.25
N THR A 8 22.77 -18.58 3.53
CA THR A 8 22.04 -17.49 4.04
C THR A 8 21.26 -16.78 2.97
N LEU A 9 21.58 -17.04 1.73
CA LEU A 9 20.87 -16.40 0.67
C LEU A 9 19.41 -16.75 0.61
N THR A 10 19.05 -17.89 1.13
CA THR A 10 17.65 -18.27 1.09
C THR A 10 16.80 -17.40 1.99
N GLU A 11 17.40 -16.85 3.04
CA GLU A 11 16.63 -16.04 3.94
C GLU A 11 16.90 -14.58 3.80
N ALA A 12 18.12 -14.23 3.54
CA ALA A 12 18.47 -12.83 3.46
C ALA A 12 17.62 -12.06 2.45
N PRO A 13 17.35 -12.56 1.25
CA PRO A 13 16.54 -11.82 0.31
C PRO A 13 15.15 -11.52 0.80
N GLN A 14 14.64 -12.33 1.70
CA GLN A 14 13.30 -12.14 2.16
C GLN A 14 13.13 -10.89 3.00
N GLU A 15 14.20 -10.39 3.55
CA GLU A 15 14.12 -9.18 4.34
C GLU A 15 13.81 -7.96 3.50
N ASN A 16 14.14 -8.03 2.21
CA ASN A 16 13.90 -6.92 1.30
C ASN A 16 12.80 -7.24 0.30
N GLN A 17 12.05 -8.30 0.56
CA GLN A 17 10.98 -8.69 -0.35
C GLN A 17 9.65 -8.16 0.17
N VAL A 18 8.99 -7.38 -0.66
CA VAL A 18 7.69 -6.81 -0.33
C VAL A 18 6.66 -7.50 -1.22
N PRO A 19 5.63 -8.14 -0.64
CA PRO A 19 4.63 -8.81 -1.47
C PRO A 19 3.78 -7.80 -2.22
N ILE A 20 3.50 -8.09 -3.48
CA ILE A 20 2.61 -7.30 -4.29
C ILE A 20 1.23 -7.95 -4.21
N VAL A 21 0.27 -7.20 -3.70
CA VAL A 21 -1.09 -7.70 -3.52
C VAL A 21 -1.86 -7.45 -4.81
N GLY A 22 -2.39 -8.50 -5.40
CA GLY A 22 -3.14 -8.40 -6.64
C GLY A 22 -4.63 -8.25 -6.41
N ASN A 23 -5.17 -9.05 -5.52
CA ASN A 23 -6.59 -9.01 -5.20
C ASN A 23 -6.76 -8.85 -3.71
N VAL A 24 -7.78 -8.11 -3.33
CA VAL A 24 -8.13 -7.93 -1.92
C VAL A 24 -9.52 -8.48 -1.74
N ALA A 25 -9.68 -9.30 -0.72
CA ALA A 25 -10.99 -9.89 -0.43
C ALA A 25 -11.40 -9.50 0.96
N ALA A 26 -12.65 -9.07 1.11
CA ALA A 26 -13.18 -8.72 2.42
C ALA A 26 -13.15 -9.98 3.29
N GLY A 27 -12.74 -9.81 4.53
CA GLY A 27 -12.68 -10.92 5.47
C GLY A 27 -11.39 -11.72 5.42
N SER A 28 -10.52 -11.48 4.46
CA SER A 28 -9.22 -12.15 4.37
C SER A 28 -8.12 -11.18 4.77
N PRO A 29 -7.06 -11.65 5.42
CA PRO A 29 -5.91 -10.78 5.67
C PRO A 29 -5.32 -10.31 4.36
N ILE A 30 -4.87 -9.07 4.31
CA ILE A 30 -4.33 -8.51 3.09
C ILE A 30 -3.09 -9.25 2.62
N LEU A 31 -2.33 -9.81 3.55
CA LEU A 31 -1.12 -10.56 3.20
C LEU A 31 -1.36 -12.05 3.10
N ALA A 32 -2.62 -12.48 2.97
CA ALA A 32 -2.92 -13.89 2.74
C ALA A 32 -2.31 -14.33 1.43
N GLN A 33 -1.85 -15.56 1.40
CA GLN A 33 -1.13 -16.10 0.26
C GLN A 33 -1.94 -15.95 -1.04
N GLU A 34 -3.24 -16.12 -0.96
CA GLU A 34 -4.08 -16.04 -2.16
C GLU A 34 -4.21 -14.61 -2.69
N CYS A 35 -3.82 -13.61 -1.90
CA CYS A 35 -3.88 -12.23 -2.34
C CYS A 35 -2.58 -11.76 -2.99
N ILE A 36 -1.50 -12.51 -2.80
CA ILE A 36 -0.17 -12.09 -3.26
C ILE A 36 0.07 -12.61 -4.66
N GLU A 37 0.40 -11.72 -5.60
CA GLU A 37 0.67 -12.14 -6.96
C GLU A 37 2.15 -12.20 -7.30
N ASP A 38 2.99 -11.46 -6.56
CA ASP A 38 4.41 -11.39 -6.88
C ASP A 38 5.13 -10.72 -5.72
N TYR A 39 6.42 -10.53 -5.85
CA TYR A 39 7.23 -9.88 -4.83
C TYR A 39 8.10 -8.81 -5.46
N LEU A 40 8.35 -7.77 -4.70
CA LEU A 40 9.16 -6.63 -5.10
C LEU A 40 10.31 -6.50 -4.14
N THR A 41 11.52 -6.27 -4.66
CA THR A 41 12.66 -5.98 -3.80
C THR A 41 12.63 -4.52 -3.44
N PHE A 42 12.54 -4.22 -2.15
CA PHE A 42 12.46 -2.86 -1.67
C PHE A 42 13.09 -2.79 -0.28
N ASP A 43 14.02 -1.86 -0.11
CA ASP A 43 14.70 -1.68 1.18
C ASP A 43 13.85 -0.79 2.07
N THR A 44 13.33 -1.35 3.14
CA THR A 44 12.50 -0.59 4.07
C THR A 44 13.32 0.24 5.04
N GLY A 45 14.64 0.18 4.96
CA GLY A 45 15.50 0.96 5.84
C GLY A 45 15.57 0.42 7.25
N GLY A 46 15.24 -0.85 7.43
CA GLY A 46 15.27 -1.46 8.75
C GLY A 46 14.10 -1.10 9.63
N ARG A 47 13.08 -0.46 9.08
CA ARG A 47 11.90 -0.12 9.88
C ARG A 47 11.11 -1.35 10.22
N ASP A 48 10.55 -1.34 11.41
CA ASP A 48 9.73 -2.44 11.86
C ASP A 48 8.38 -2.43 11.17
N GLY A 49 7.73 -3.59 11.16
CA GLY A 49 6.38 -3.71 10.65
C GLY A 49 6.31 -4.39 9.31
N GLU A 50 5.11 -4.58 8.86
CA GLU A 50 4.85 -5.25 7.62
C GLU A 50 4.68 -4.25 6.50
N TYR A 51 5.15 -4.62 5.31
CA TYR A 51 4.98 -3.80 4.13
C TYR A 51 4.34 -4.64 3.04
N PHE A 52 3.56 -4.00 2.20
CA PHE A 52 3.05 -4.64 0.99
C PHE A 52 3.01 -3.59 -0.11
N ALA A 53 2.89 -4.04 -1.34
CA ALA A 53 2.78 -3.15 -2.48
C ALA A 53 1.46 -3.42 -3.19
N LEU A 54 0.94 -2.37 -3.82
CA LEU A 54 -0.33 -2.44 -4.50
C LEU A 54 -0.22 -1.68 -5.81
N ARG A 55 -0.78 -2.24 -6.88
CA ARG A 55 -0.78 -1.57 -8.17
C ARG A 55 -1.93 -0.57 -8.20
N VAL A 56 -1.62 0.65 -8.57
CA VAL A 56 -2.61 1.72 -8.61
C VAL A 56 -3.51 1.53 -9.82
N ARG A 57 -4.80 1.68 -9.60
CA ARG A 57 -5.79 1.65 -10.66
C ARG A 57 -6.49 2.99 -10.72
N GLY A 58 -6.75 3.43 -11.95
CA GLY A 58 -7.43 4.69 -12.13
C GLY A 58 -6.53 5.89 -11.96
N LYS A 59 -7.13 7.06 -11.97
CA LYS A 59 -6.41 8.32 -12.05
C LYS A 59 -6.71 9.26 -10.89
N SER A 60 -7.26 8.75 -9.81
CA SER A 60 -7.72 9.62 -8.72
C SER A 60 -6.62 10.34 -8.00
N MET A 61 -5.35 9.90 -8.17
CA MET A 61 -4.24 10.50 -7.44
C MET A 61 -3.21 11.14 -8.36
N LEU A 62 -3.61 11.54 -9.56
CA LEU A 62 -2.70 12.17 -10.51
C LEU A 62 -2.04 13.41 -9.96
N GLY A 63 -2.77 14.23 -9.20
CA GLY A 63 -2.22 15.45 -8.66
C GLY A 63 -1.14 15.23 -7.62
N ALA A 64 -1.07 14.04 -7.06
CA ALA A 64 -0.02 13.68 -6.12
C ALA A 64 1.14 12.97 -6.83
N GLY A 65 1.09 12.88 -8.17
CA GLY A 65 2.15 12.23 -8.92
C GLY A 65 2.04 10.72 -8.96
N ILE A 66 0.90 10.17 -8.56
CA ILE A 66 0.69 8.73 -8.58
C ILE A 66 -0.16 8.38 -9.79
N LEU A 67 0.39 7.61 -10.69
CA LEU A 67 -0.22 7.32 -11.98
C LEU A 67 -0.77 5.90 -12.02
N PRO A 68 -1.69 5.62 -12.94
CA PRO A 68 -2.15 4.25 -13.12
C PRO A 68 -0.96 3.32 -13.38
N ASP A 69 -1.02 2.13 -12.82
CA ASP A 69 0.01 1.09 -12.93
C ASP A 69 1.26 1.33 -12.10
N ASP A 70 1.34 2.45 -11.38
CA ASP A 70 2.40 2.62 -10.39
C ASP A 70 2.22 1.61 -9.28
N LEU A 71 3.32 1.22 -8.64
CA LEU A 71 3.25 0.41 -7.43
C LEU A 71 3.44 1.34 -6.24
N VAL A 72 2.50 1.30 -5.30
CA VAL A 72 2.68 2.02 -4.04
C VAL A 72 3.13 1.02 -3.00
N VAL A 73 4.20 1.36 -2.27
CA VAL A 73 4.68 0.54 -1.18
C VAL A 73 4.04 1.08 0.09
N VAL A 74 3.40 0.21 0.82
CA VAL A 74 2.54 0.58 1.94
C VAL A 74 3.08 -0.02 3.22
N HIS A 75 3.23 0.82 4.24
CA HIS A 75 3.56 0.35 5.57
C HIS A 75 2.24 0.02 6.25
N GLN A 76 2.04 -1.24 6.58
CA GLN A 76 0.78 -1.72 7.11
C GLN A 76 0.56 -1.18 8.52
N GLN A 77 -0.52 -0.46 8.72
CA GLN A 77 -0.89 0.08 10.02
C GLN A 77 -2.37 0.45 9.99
N PRO A 78 -3.07 0.33 11.13
CA PRO A 78 -4.52 0.56 11.14
C PRO A 78 -4.91 2.02 11.23
N ALA A 79 -3.97 2.92 11.40
CA ALA A 79 -4.25 4.34 11.52
C ALA A 79 -3.19 5.15 10.79
N ALA A 80 -3.55 6.38 10.47
CA ALA A 80 -2.64 7.29 9.79
C ALA A 80 -2.97 8.71 10.22
N ASN A 81 -2.06 9.62 9.93
CA ASN A 81 -2.23 11.01 10.30
C ASN A 81 -2.93 11.79 9.20
N ASN A 82 -3.54 12.90 9.60
CA ASN A 82 -4.19 13.79 8.67
C ASN A 82 -3.19 14.25 7.60
N GLY A 83 -3.60 14.18 6.35
CA GLY A 83 -2.76 14.61 5.23
C GLY A 83 -1.90 13.54 4.63
N GLU A 84 -1.83 12.37 5.23
CA GLU A 84 -1.02 11.28 4.68
C GLU A 84 -1.77 10.54 3.60
N ILE A 85 -1.02 9.99 2.64
CA ILE A 85 -1.62 9.16 1.60
C ILE A 85 -1.70 7.75 2.13
N VAL A 86 -2.88 7.17 2.06
CA VAL A 86 -3.16 5.87 2.64
C VAL A 86 -3.78 4.95 1.62
N VAL A 87 -3.73 3.65 1.93
CA VAL A 87 -4.52 2.66 1.23
C VAL A 87 -5.63 2.25 2.17
N ALA A 88 -6.85 2.33 1.69
CA ALA A 88 -8.02 2.01 2.48
C ALA A 88 -8.87 0.96 1.76
N LEU A 89 -9.51 0.13 2.55
CA LEU A 89 -10.39 -0.92 2.03
C LEU A 89 -11.83 -0.46 2.14
N LEU A 90 -12.52 -0.45 1.01
CA LEU A 90 -13.94 -0.14 0.94
C LEU A 90 -14.62 -1.36 0.33
N GLY A 91 -15.31 -2.13 1.18
CA GLY A 91 -15.88 -3.38 0.72
C GLY A 91 -14.77 -4.33 0.26
N ASP A 92 -14.77 -4.66 -1.02
CA ASP A 92 -13.78 -5.56 -1.59
C ASP A 92 -12.69 -4.84 -2.35
N GLU A 93 -12.64 -3.52 -2.25
CA GLU A 93 -11.74 -2.75 -3.10
C GLU A 93 -10.78 -1.93 -2.26
N ALA A 94 -9.50 -2.03 -2.59
CA ALA A 94 -8.49 -1.19 -1.98
C ALA A 94 -8.29 0.06 -2.83
N THR A 95 -8.24 1.21 -2.20
CA THR A 95 -8.10 2.47 -2.89
C THR A 95 -7.00 3.31 -2.25
N VAL A 96 -6.32 4.11 -3.06
CA VAL A 96 -5.26 5.00 -2.60
C VAL A 96 -5.82 6.41 -2.59
N LYS A 97 -5.78 7.05 -1.42
CA LYS A 97 -6.35 8.39 -1.26
C LYS A 97 -5.58 9.12 -0.18
N ARG A 98 -5.83 10.43 -0.09
CA ARG A 98 -5.25 11.24 0.98
C ARG A 98 -6.24 11.29 2.14
N LEU A 99 -5.74 11.02 3.33
CA LEU A 99 -6.59 11.02 4.52
C LEU A 99 -6.82 12.44 4.98
N LYS A 100 -8.07 12.79 5.23
CA LYS A 100 -8.44 14.10 5.77
C LYS A 100 -9.36 13.90 6.94
N ARG A 101 -8.99 14.48 8.08
CA ARG A 101 -9.84 14.48 9.26
C ARG A 101 -10.27 15.90 9.55
N GLN A 102 -11.55 16.08 9.74
CA GLN A 102 -12.08 17.41 10.01
C GLN A 102 -13.34 17.25 10.84
N GLY A 103 -13.33 17.87 12.03
CA GLY A 103 -14.52 17.90 12.87
C GLY A 103 -15.05 16.53 13.25
N GLY A 104 -14.18 15.59 13.49
CA GLY A 104 -14.59 14.24 13.84
C GLY A 104 -14.94 13.36 12.66
N GLN A 105 -14.91 13.91 11.46
CA GLN A 105 -15.18 13.14 10.26
C GLN A 105 -13.89 12.75 9.57
N VAL A 106 -13.96 11.61 8.87
CA VAL A 106 -12.81 11.11 8.11
C VAL A 106 -13.21 11.06 6.64
N TRP A 107 -12.37 11.65 5.81
CA TRP A 107 -12.58 11.68 4.37
C TRP A 107 -11.38 11.08 3.66
N LEU A 108 -11.66 10.39 2.57
CA LEU A 108 -10.63 9.87 1.67
C LEU A 108 -10.67 10.79 0.45
N MET A 109 -9.64 11.61 0.32
CA MET A 109 -9.62 12.67 -0.67
C MET A 109 -8.84 12.26 -1.90
N PRO A 110 -9.42 12.43 -3.08
CA PRO A 110 -8.66 12.23 -4.31
C PRO A 110 -7.77 13.44 -4.57
N GLU A 111 -6.78 13.26 -5.43
CA GLU A 111 -5.94 14.36 -5.90
C GLU A 111 -6.21 14.55 -7.39
N ASN A 112 -7.48 14.67 -7.74
CA ASN A 112 -7.92 14.85 -9.11
C ASN A 112 -9.34 15.40 -9.05
N GLU A 113 -9.57 16.53 -9.68
CA GLU A 113 -10.87 17.21 -9.63
C GLU A 113 -12.00 16.39 -10.24
N ALA A 114 -11.66 15.45 -11.11
CA ALA A 114 -12.68 14.61 -11.73
C ALA A 114 -13.26 13.57 -10.78
N TYR A 115 -12.69 13.44 -9.59
CA TYR A 115 -13.13 12.46 -8.60
C TYR A 115 -13.65 13.17 -7.36
N SER A 116 -14.60 12.54 -6.70
CA SER A 116 -15.23 13.11 -5.50
C SER A 116 -14.63 12.52 -4.23
N PRO A 117 -14.61 13.29 -3.14
CA PRO A 117 -14.19 12.75 -1.86
C PRO A 117 -15.08 11.60 -1.44
N ILE A 118 -14.51 10.64 -0.72
CA ILE A 118 -15.21 9.47 -0.24
C ILE A 118 -15.33 9.56 1.27
N ASP A 119 -16.54 9.27 1.78
CA ASP A 119 -16.78 9.22 3.22
C ASP A 119 -16.00 8.03 3.76
N GLY A 120 -15.09 8.28 4.69
CA GLY A 120 -14.20 7.25 5.20
C GLY A 120 -14.73 6.48 6.40
N ARG A 121 -15.98 6.70 6.81
CA ARG A 121 -16.49 6.06 8.02
C ARG A 121 -16.52 4.54 7.92
N GLU A 122 -16.79 4.03 6.73
CA GLU A 122 -16.88 2.59 6.55
C GLU A 122 -15.63 2.00 5.92
N ALA A 123 -14.60 2.80 5.76
CA ALA A 123 -13.35 2.35 5.19
C ALA A 123 -12.43 1.86 6.28
N GLN A 124 -11.65 0.85 5.96
CA GLN A 124 -10.63 0.36 6.86
C GLN A 124 -9.27 0.80 6.34
N ILE A 125 -8.52 1.51 7.15
CA ILE A 125 -7.16 1.91 6.77
C ILE A 125 -6.28 0.66 6.81
N LEU A 126 -5.64 0.36 5.69
CA LEU A 126 -4.74 -0.77 5.60
C LEU A 126 -3.30 -0.34 5.87
N GLY A 127 -2.96 0.88 5.53
CA GLY A 127 -1.64 1.37 5.79
C GLY A 127 -1.38 2.71 5.15
N LYS A 128 -0.17 3.20 5.36
CA LYS A 128 0.31 4.48 4.88
C LYS A 128 1.27 4.25 3.72
N VAL A 129 1.12 5.03 2.66
CA VAL A 129 2.01 4.91 1.50
C VAL A 129 3.39 5.44 1.88
N ALA A 130 4.38 4.59 1.72
CA ALA A 130 5.77 4.93 2.04
C ALA A 130 6.59 5.27 0.82
N ALA A 131 6.21 4.74 -0.35
CA ALA A 131 6.97 5.00 -1.57
C ALA A 131 6.10 4.69 -2.78
N VAL A 132 6.50 5.25 -3.92
CA VAL A 132 5.86 4.98 -5.20
C VAL A 132 6.95 4.53 -6.15
N ILE A 133 6.72 3.44 -6.85
CA ILE A 133 7.70 2.88 -7.78
C ILE A 133 7.09 2.82 -9.17
N ARG A 134 7.81 3.36 -10.12
CA ARG A 134 7.40 3.34 -11.52
C ARG A 134 8.56 2.84 -12.36
N ARG A 135 8.27 1.88 -13.20
CA ARG A 135 9.29 1.33 -14.09
C ARG A 135 8.97 1.71 -15.52
N TYR A 136 10.02 1.95 -16.27
CA TYR A 136 9.89 2.35 -17.67
C TYR A 136 10.38 1.27 -18.61
#